data_89a6612f1a580f1d5c8b3df7af62ec6d
#
_entry.id   89a6612f1a580f1d5c8b3df7af62ec6d
#
_cell.length_a   1.000
_cell.length_b   1.000
_cell.length_c   1.000
_cell.angle_alpha   90.00
_cell.angle_beta   90.00
_cell.angle_gamma   90.00
#
_symmetry.space_group_name_H-M   'P 1'
#
loop_
_entity.id
_entity.type
_entity.pdbx_description
1 polymer ?
#
loop_
_entity_poly.entity_id
_entity_poly.type
_entity_poly.pdbx_seq_one_letter_code
_entity_poly.pdbx_strand_id
1 'polypeptide(L)'
;MFDDSPSRQQSARGAASAAAPRRRWYLSIRWKFALSLCAGLVWAAFSLWVAQVWLQEFSGRVGAFVAHLVVFGIAIIPGFMNAFLVTSLLLDRRPQIRVPADRLPAVAILVAAYNEEANIVSTLESIAKQDYPGALQVIVINDGSTDGTAAALAGVHYPWLEVINLAKNAGKSHALNEGLQRVRCALTITLDGDSYLYKQALRNLVGRYLSDPPDTRAVAGAV
;
A
#
# COMPACT_ATOMS: atom_id res chain seq x y z
N MET A 1 12.42 19.48 14.19
CA MET A 1 12.68 18.53 15.29
C MET A 1 11.36 17.78 15.49
N PHE A 2 11.22 16.63 14.79
CA PHE A 2 9.98 15.86 14.83
C PHE A 2 9.88 15.18 16.20
N ASP A 3 8.84 15.50 16.96
CA ASP A 3 8.47 14.76 18.17
C ASP A 3 7.83 13.44 17.75
N ASP A 4 8.68 12.44 17.60
CA ASP A 4 8.33 11.05 17.29
C ASP A 4 7.81 10.36 18.56
N SER A 5 6.89 11.00 19.27
CA SER A 5 6.38 10.45 20.51
C SER A 5 5.51 9.20 20.21
N PRO A 6 6.00 8.01 20.57
CA PRO A 6 5.28 6.74 20.39
C PRO A 6 3.92 6.71 21.09
N SER A 7 3.67 7.65 21.98
CA SER A 7 2.46 7.81 22.75
C SER A 7 1.19 8.11 21.92
N ARG A 8 1.28 8.88 20.83
CA ARG A 8 0.12 9.19 19.99
C ARG A 8 -0.33 7.98 19.15
N GLN A 9 0.63 7.21 18.62
CA GLN A 9 0.32 5.98 17.86
C GLN A 9 -0.19 4.86 18.78
N GLN A 10 0.32 4.77 19.99
CA GLN A 10 -0.16 3.83 21.01
C GLN A 10 -1.58 4.17 21.48
N SER A 11 -1.93 5.44 21.61
CA SER A 11 -3.28 5.89 21.98
C SER A 11 -4.33 5.49 20.94
N ALA A 12 -4.06 5.67 19.64
CA ALA A 12 -4.96 5.25 18.57
C ALA A 12 -5.16 3.72 18.51
N ARG A 13 -4.12 2.95 18.83
CA ARG A 13 -4.18 1.48 18.91
C ARG A 13 -4.80 0.97 20.21
N GLY A 14 -4.58 1.66 21.30
CA GLY A 14 -5.18 1.33 22.60
C GLY A 14 -6.71 1.42 22.59
N ALA A 15 -7.29 2.40 21.91
CA ALA A 15 -8.73 2.54 21.74
C ALA A 15 -9.35 1.39 20.91
N ALA A 16 -8.60 0.78 19.99
CA ALA A 16 -9.04 -0.34 19.16
C ALA A 16 -8.82 -1.73 19.80
N SER A 17 -8.06 -1.81 20.90
CA SER A 17 -7.55 -3.07 21.48
C SER A 17 -8.55 -3.89 22.32
N ALA A 18 -9.83 -3.52 22.40
CA ALA A 18 -10.77 -4.16 23.35
C ALA A 18 -11.41 -5.48 22.85
N ALA A 19 -10.96 -6.07 21.75
CA ALA A 19 -11.34 -7.43 21.37
C ALA A 19 -10.15 -8.14 20.73
N ALA A 20 -9.39 -8.91 21.51
CA ALA A 20 -8.30 -9.72 20.98
C ALA A 20 -8.85 -10.76 20.00
N PRO A 21 -8.57 -10.68 18.71
CA PRO A 21 -9.01 -11.66 17.74
C PRO A 21 -8.20 -12.95 17.91
N ARG A 22 -8.87 -14.11 17.79
CA ARG A 22 -8.20 -15.41 17.74
C ARG A 22 -7.07 -15.38 16.71
N ARG A 23 -5.84 -15.57 17.18
CA ARG A 23 -4.59 -15.59 16.42
C ARG A 23 -4.69 -16.66 15.33
N ARG A 24 -5.12 -16.31 14.12
CA ARG A 24 -4.87 -17.19 12.96
C ARG A 24 -3.38 -17.11 12.65
N TRP A 25 -2.78 -18.26 12.40
CA TRP A 25 -1.36 -18.40 12.06
C TRP A 25 -1.01 -17.44 10.92
N TYR A 26 -0.30 -16.38 11.24
CA TYR A 26 0.26 -15.46 10.28
C TYR A 26 1.71 -15.87 10.03
N LEU A 27 1.99 -16.38 8.84
CA LEU A 27 3.37 -16.60 8.42
C LEU A 27 3.99 -15.21 8.12
N SER A 28 5.12 -14.92 8.77
CA SER A 28 5.87 -13.70 8.46
C SER A 28 6.35 -13.73 7.00
N ILE A 29 6.56 -12.56 6.41
CA ILE A 29 7.02 -12.42 5.02
C ILE A 29 8.32 -13.21 4.78
N ARG A 30 9.22 -13.23 5.76
CA ARG A 30 10.49 -13.98 5.69
C ARG A 30 10.24 -15.49 5.51
N TRP A 31 9.31 -16.07 6.25
CA TRP A 31 8.97 -17.48 6.14
C TRP A 31 8.22 -17.80 4.85
N LYS A 32 7.32 -16.92 4.40
CA LYS A 32 6.64 -17.08 3.10
C LYS A 32 7.67 -17.11 1.96
N PHE A 33 8.61 -16.17 1.96
CA PHE A 33 9.68 -16.12 0.99
C PHE A 33 10.56 -17.36 1.03
N ALA A 34 11.02 -17.78 2.22
CA ALA A 34 11.87 -18.96 2.38
C ALA A 34 11.18 -20.24 1.88
N LEU A 35 9.89 -20.44 2.21
CA LEU A 35 9.13 -21.59 1.74
C LEU A 35 8.93 -21.58 0.22
N SER A 36 8.65 -20.41 -0.37
CA SER A 36 8.50 -20.28 -1.83
C SER A 36 9.83 -20.54 -2.53
N LEU A 37 10.93 -20.04 -1.98
CA LEU A 37 12.26 -20.31 -2.50
C LEU A 37 12.61 -21.80 -2.42
N CYS A 38 12.36 -22.44 -1.29
CA CYS A 38 12.57 -23.88 -1.14
C CYS A 38 11.73 -24.68 -2.15
N ALA A 39 10.46 -24.33 -2.34
CA ALA A 39 9.61 -25.00 -3.32
C ALA A 39 10.14 -24.83 -4.75
N GLY A 40 10.62 -23.64 -5.12
CA GLY A 40 11.27 -23.39 -6.42
C GLY A 40 12.53 -24.22 -6.60
N LEU A 41 13.41 -24.27 -5.58
CA LEU A 41 14.65 -25.05 -5.62
C LEU A 41 14.39 -26.57 -5.71
N VAL A 42 13.43 -27.07 -4.95
CA VAL A 42 13.01 -28.48 -5.03
C VAL A 42 12.49 -28.82 -6.42
N TRP A 43 11.66 -27.93 -6.99
CA TRP A 43 11.17 -28.10 -8.36
C TRP A 43 12.29 -28.07 -9.37
N ALA A 44 13.26 -27.17 -9.27
CA ALA A 44 14.42 -27.09 -10.15
C ALA A 44 15.28 -28.35 -10.07
N ALA A 45 15.54 -28.85 -8.85
CA ALA A 45 16.29 -30.09 -8.64
C ALA A 45 15.56 -31.30 -9.26
N PHE A 46 14.25 -31.40 -9.05
CA PHE A 46 13.40 -32.44 -9.67
C PHE A 46 13.43 -32.33 -11.20
N SER A 47 13.28 -31.14 -11.75
CA SER A 47 13.31 -30.90 -13.19
C SER A 47 14.68 -31.28 -13.79
N LEU A 48 15.79 -30.95 -13.12
CA LEU A 48 17.13 -31.37 -13.53
C LEU A 48 17.28 -32.88 -13.51
N TRP A 49 16.78 -33.55 -12.48
CA TRP A 49 16.83 -35.02 -12.39
C TRP A 49 16.06 -35.67 -13.52
N VAL A 50 14.86 -35.21 -13.82
CA VAL A 50 14.05 -35.73 -14.94
C VAL A 50 14.68 -35.41 -16.31
N ALA A 51 15.29 -34.24 -16.43
CA ALA A 51 15.88 -33.78 -17.69
C ALA A 51 17.21 -34.50 -18.06
N GLN A 52 17.82 -35.29 -17.16
CA GLN A 52 19.14 -35.90 -17.39
C GLN A 52 19.20 -36.77 -18.67
N VAL A 53 18.20 -37.63 -18.86
CA VAL A 53 18.13 -38.52 -20.05
C VAL A 53 18.03 -37.66 -21.32
N TRP A 54 17.18 -36.67 -21.32
CA TRP A 54 17.01 -35.73 -22.41
C TRP A 54 18.27 -34.90 -22.70
N LEU A 55 18.96 -34.44 -21.66
CA LEU A 55 20.21 -33.71 -21.78
C LEU A 55 21.31 -34.52 -22.45
N GLN A 56 21.41 -35.81 -22.08
CA GLN A 56 22.42 -36.70 -22.68
C GLN A 56 22.16 -36.92 -24.17
N GLU A 57 20.93 -37.28 -24.54
CA GLU A 57 20.55 -37.50 -25.93
C GLU A 57 20.66 -36.24 -26.79
N PHE A 58 20.21 -35.12 -26.27
CA PHE A 58 20.23 -33.84 -26.98
C PHE A 58 21.64 -33.27 -27.12
N SER A 59 22.48 -33.45 -26.10
CA SER A 59 23.89 -33.06 -26.12
C SER A 59 24.67 -33.77 -27.22
N GLY A 60 24.36 -35.03 -27.51
CA GLY A 60 24.96 -35.81 -28.62
C GLY A 60 24.62 -35.25 -30.01
N ARG A 61 23.50 -34.50 -30.14
CA ARG A 61 23.05 -33.96 -31.45
C ARG A 61 23.48 -32.51 -31.69
N VAL A 62 23.43 -31.67 -30.68
CA VAL A 62 23.63 -30.21 -30.82
C VAL A 62 24.85 -29.67 -30.04
N GLY A 63 25.54 -30.54 -29.33
CA GLY A 63 26.61 -30.18 -28.42
C GLY A 63 26.13 -29.83 -26.99
N ALA A 64 26.98 -30.10 -26.01
CA ALA A 64 26.59 -29.98 -24.59
C ALA A 64 26.21 -28.55 -24.19
N PHE A 65 26.90 -27.54 -24.66
CA PHE A 65 26.62 -26.13 -24.30
C PHE A 65 25.22 -25.71 -24.76
N VAL A 66 24.85 -25.99 -25.99
CA VAL A 66 23.54 -25.65 -26.57
C VAL A 66 22.43 -26.42 -25.85
N ALA A 67 22.64 -27.72 -25.62
CA ALA A 67 21.66 -28.54 -24.90
C ALA A 67 21.35 -28.01 -23.48
N HIS A 68 22.40 -27.66 -22.72
CA HIS A 68 22.20 -27.07 -21.40
C HIS A 68 21.51 -25.70 -21.49
N LEU A 69 21.92 -24.81 -22.40
CA LEU A 69 21.29 -23.49 -22.56
C LEU A 69 19.79 -23.61 -22.83
N VAL A 70 19.40 -24.53 -23.73
CA VAL A 70 17.99 -24.77 -24.10
C VAL A 70 17.20 -25.32 -22.91
N VAL A 71 17.69 -26.39 -22.27
CA VAL A 71 16.98 -27.03 -21.14
C VAL A 71 16.86 -26.09 -19.96
N PHE A 72 17.92 -25.38 -19.59
CA PHE A 72 17.85 -24.38 -18.50
C PHE A 72 16.91 -23.24 -18.85
N GLY A 73 16.99 -22.66 -20.05
CA GLY A 73 16.19 -21.53 -20.48
C GLY A 73 14.70 -21.84 -20.61
N ILE A 74 14.34 -23.03 -21.07
CA ILE A 74 12.94 -23.39 -21.35
C ILE A 74 12.27 -24.16 -20.22
N ALA A 75 13.01 -25.01 -19.51
CA ALA A 75 12.42 -25.91 -18.52
C ALA A 75 12.77 -25.52 -17.06
N ILE A 76 14.06 -25.39 -16.76
CA ILE A 76 14.50 -25.25 -15.36
C ILE A 76 14.16 -23.88 -14.79
N ILE A 77 14.56 -22.80 -15.47
CA ILE A 77 14.31 -21.42 -14.98
C ILE A 77 12.82 -21.10 -14.94
N PRO A 78 12.02 -21.31 -16.00
CA PRO A 78 10.58 -21.07 -15.93
C PRO A 78 9.87 -21.97 -14.92
N GLY A 79 10.30 -23.22 -14.80
CA GLY A 79 9.77 -24.15 -13.79
C GLY A 79 9.99 -23.66 -12.35
N PHE A 80 11.22 -23.24 -12.04
CA PHE A 80 11.55 -22.61 -10.77
C PHE A 80 10.69 -21.37 -10.51
N MET A 81 10.59 -20.45 -11.48
CA MET A 81 9.81 -19.22 -11.33
C MET A 81 8.34 -19.50 -11.10
N ASN A 82 7.76 -20.46 -11.84
CA ASN A 82 6.37 -20.85 -11.65
C ASN A 82 6.12 -21.48 -10.27
N ALA A 83 6.97 -22.41 -9.83
CA ALA A 83 6.84 -23.03 -8.52
C ALA A 83 6.97 -22.00 -7.38
N PHE A 84 7.92 -21.07 -7.50
CA PHE A 84 8.08 -19.95 -6.57
C PHE A 84 6.83 -19.05 -6.55
N LEU A 85 6.34 -18.65 -7.72
CA LEU A 85 5.18 -17.75 -7.86
C LEU A 85 3.91 -18.40 -7.31
N VAL A 86 3.61 -19.63 -7.71
CA VAL A 86 2.41 -20.36 -7.25
C VAL A 86 2.44 -20.53 -5.74
N THR A 87 3.60 -20.93 -5.18
CA THR A 87 3.75 -21.08 -3.73
C THR A 87 3.58 -19.76 -3.01
N SER A 88 4.16 -18.68 -3.53
CA SER A 88 4.00 -17.32 -3.00
C SER A 88 2.53 -16.89 -2.96
N LEU A 89 1.80 -17.11 -4.04
CA LEU A 89 0.37 -16.78 -4.14
C LEU A 89 -0.48 -17.61 -3.17
N LEU A 90 -0.21 -18.91 -3.03
CA LEU A 90 -0.92 -19.79 -2.10
C LEU A 90 -0.68 -19.40 -0.63
N LEU A 91 0.52 -18.90 -0.32
CA LEU A 91 0.89 -18.44 1.02
C LEU A 91 0.45 -16.99 1.28
N ASP A 92 0.09 -16.22 0.24
CA ASP A 92 -0.33 -14.82 0.39
C ASP A 92 -1.79 -14.71 0.86
N ARG A 93 -2.02 -15.18 2.07
CA ARG A 93 -3.30 -14.97 2.74
C ARG A 93 -3.29 -13.62 3.41
N ARG A 94 -4.08 -12.69 2.88
CA ARG A 94 -4.30 -11.38 3.50
C ARG A 94 -5.09 -11.57 4.80
N PRO A 95 -4.62 -11.03 5.94
CA PRO A 95 -5.42 -11.05 7.16
C PRO A 95 -6.72 -10.27 6.93
N GLN A 96 -7.82 -10.78 7.48
CA GLN A 96 -9.10 -10.08 7.41
C GLN A 96 -9.06 -8.81 8.27
N ILE A 97 -9.65 -7.73 7.76
CA ILE A 97 -9.90 -6.51 8.53
C ILE A 97 -10.91 -6.85 9.63
N ARG A 98 -10.54 -6.59 10.90
CA ARG A 98 -11.32 -7.04 12.06
C ARG A 98 -11.72 -5.91 13.00
N VAL A 99 -11.39 -4.68 12.66
CA VAL A 99 -11.72 -3.55 13.50
C VAL A 99 -13.20 -3.22 13.31
N PRO A 100 -14.01 -3.19 14.39
CA PRO A 100 -15.39 -2.73 14.32
C PRO A 100 -15.45 -1.29 13.81
N ALA A 101 -16.46 -1.01 12.98
CA ALA A 101 -16.59 0.29 12.33
C ALA A 101 -16.72 1.46 13.33
N ASP A 102 -17.37 1.22 14.46
CA ASP A 102 -17.59 2.17 15.54
C ASP A 102 -16.31 2.54 16.32
N ARG A 103 -15.20 1.85 16.09
CA ARG A 103 -13.91 2.06 16.78
C ARG A 103 -12.81 2.61 15.87
N LEU A 104 -13.16 3.12 14.71
CA LEU A 104 -12.19 3.74 13.83
C LEU A 104 -11.81 5.14 14.33
N PRO A 105 -10.50 5.45 14.47
CA PRO A 105 -10.03 6.73 15.02
C PRO A 105 -10.25 7.89 14.06
N ALA A 106 -10.11 9.11 14.54
CA ALA A 106 -10.01 10.28 13.68
C ALA A 106 -8.76 10.19 12.78
N VAL A 107 -8.90 10.63 11.53
CA VAL A 107 -7.80 10.62 10.55
C VAL A 107 -7.63 11.98 9.90
N ALA A 108 -6.39 12.35 9.62
CA ALA A 108 -6.06 13.49 8.78
C ALA A 108 -5.76 13.00 7.34
N ILE A 109 -6.29 13.71 6.34
CA ILE A 109 -5.99 13.49 4.93
C ILE A 109 -5.29 14.72 4.40
N LEU A 110 -4.04 14.55 3.94
CA LEU A 110 -3.27 15.57 3.28
C LEU A 110 -3.38 15.40 1.77
N VAL A 111 -3.86 16.41 1.08
CA VAL A 111 -4.00 16.43 -0.37
C VAL A 111 -3.07 17.50 -0.94
N ALA A 112 -1.99 17.09 -1.59
CA ALA A 112 -1.11 17.99 -2.32
C ALA A 112 -1.68 18.19 -3.73
N ALA A 113 -1.91 19.45 -4.10
CA ALA A 113 -2.46 19.84 -5.40
C ALA A 113 -1.57 20.88 -6.09
N TYR A 114 -1.26 20.63 -7.35
CA TYR A 114 -0.58 21.58 -8.23
C TYR A 114 -1.14 21.46 -9.64
N ASN A 115 -1.86 22.51 -10.09
CA ASN A 115 -2.55 22.54 -11.38
C ASN A 115 -3.56 21.39 -11.55
N GLU A 116 -4.46 21.26 -10.56
CA GLU A 116 -5.49 20.22 -10.50
C GLU A 116 -6.91 20.78 -10.63
N GLU A 117 -7.08 21.88 -11.38
CA GLU A 117 -8.38 22.53 -11.60
C GLU A 117 -9.49 21.57 -12.01
N ALA A 118 -9.17 20.61 -12.90
CA ALA A 118 -10.13 19.65 -13.43
C ALA A 118 -10.54 18.55 -12.42
N ASN A 119 -9.68 18.23 -11.44
CA ASN A 119 -9.80 17.02 -10.63
C ASN A 119 -10.11 17.30 -9.16
N ILE A 120 -9.58 18.40 -8.61
CA ILE A 120 -9.56 18.62 -7.15
C ILE A 120 -10.95 18.61 -6.51
N VAL A 121 -11.96 19.12 -7.18
CA VAL A 121 -13.35 19.13 -6.68
C VAL A 121 -13.88 17.69 -6.59
N SER A 122 -13.66 16.88 -7.64
CA SER A 122 -14.09 15.47 -7.65
C SER A 122 -13.36 14.63 -6.61
N THR A 123 -12.07 14.92 -6.35
CA THR A 123 -11.30 14.32 -5.27
C THR A 123 -11.94 14.62 -3.91
N LEU A 124 -12.25 15.88 -3.62
CA LEU A 124 -12.89 16.29 -2.37
C LEU A 124 -14.30 15.71 -2.21
N GLU A 125 -15.09 15.65 -3.28
CA GLU A 125 -16.38 14.97 -3.27
C GLU A 125 -16.25 13.47 -2.97
N SER A 126 -15.21 12.81 -3.48
CA SER A 126 -14.96 11.40 -3.20
C SER A 126 -14.63 11.16 -1.72
N ILE A 127 -13.93 12.11 -1.09
CA ILE A 127 -13.69 12.12 0.36
C ILE A 127 -14.99 12.34 1.13
N ALA A 128 -15.83 13.29 0.70
CA ALA A 128 -17.12 13.56 1.34
C ALA A 128 -18.08 12.35 1.30
N LYS A 129 -17.96 11.50 0.28
CA LYS A 129 -18.79 10.28 0.10
C LYS A 129 -18.26 9.05 0.86
N GLN A 130 -17.19 9.19 1.65
CA GLN A 130 -16.61 8.05 2.38
C GLN A 130 -17.56 7.52 3.46
N ASP A 131 -17.70 6.19 3.50
CA ASP A 131 -18.32 5.47 4.62
C ASP A 131 -17.30 5.31 5.75
N TYR A 132 -16.99 6.41 6.44
CA TYR A 132 -16.02 6.44 7.52
C TYR A 132 -16.65 7.05 8.78
N PRO A 133 -16.81 6.27 9.86
CA PRO A 133 -17.49 6.74 11.08
C PRO A 133 -16.63 7.63 11.97
N GLY A 134 -15.29 7.59 11.80
CA GLY A 134 -14.38 8.46 12.54
C GLY A 134 -14.39 9.90 12.03
N ALA A 135 -13.96 10.85 12.86
CA ALA A 135 -13.82 12.23 12.43
C ALA A 135 -12.75 12.38 11.36
N LEU A 136 -13.01 13.25 10.39
CA LEU A 136 -12.10 13.60 9.31
C LEU A 136 -11.53 15.00 9.53
N GLN A 137 -10.23 15.15 9.28
CA GLN A 137 -9.55 16.43 9.05
C GLN A 137 -8.93 16.36 7.66
N VAL A 138 -9.37 17.19 6.73
CA VAL A 138 -8.79 17.23 5.38
C VAL A 138 -8.06 18.54 5.18
N ILE A 139 -6.81 18.47 4.80
CA ILE A 139 -5.96 19.62 4.54
C ILE A 139 -5.51 19.52 3.10
N VAL A 140 -6.00 20.45 2.26
CA VAL A 140 -5.54 20.59 0.89
C VAL A 140 -4.44 21.63 0.87
N ILE A 141 -3.32 21.27 0.29
CA ILE A 141 -2.19 22.18 0.10
C ILE A 141 -2.05 22.46 -1.39
N ASN A 142 -2.47 23.66 -1.79
CA ASN A 142 -2.28 24.18 -3.13
C ASN A 142 -0.84 24.71 -3.23
N ASP A 143 0.00 23.97 -3.92
CA ASP A 143 1.45 24.24 -4.06
C ASP A 143 1.72 25.29 -5.16
N GLY A 144 1.15 26.48 -5.00
CA GLY A 144 1.37 27.60 -5.92
C GLY A 144 0.87 27.32 -7.34
N SER A 145 -0.34 26.75 -7.49
CA SER A 145 -0.95 26.52 -8.80
C SER A 145 -1.11 27.80 -9.62
N THR A 146 -0.96 27.67 -10.92
CA THR A 146 -1.07 28.78 -11.91
C THR A 146 -2.35 28.72 -12.75
N ASP A 147 -3.15 27.67 -12.59
CA ASP A 147 -4.46 27.46 -13.20
C ASP A 147 -5.62 27.85 -12.27
N GLY A 148 -6.84 27.43 -12.57
CA GLY A 148 -8.04 27.67 -11.76
C GLY A 148 -8.14 26.88 -10.47
N THR A 149 -7.13 26.09 -10.05
CA THR A 149 -7.17 25.23 -8.83
C THR A 149 -7.56 26.03 -7.58
N ALA A 150 -6.96 27.21 -7.37
CA ALA A 150 -7.27 28.04 -6.20
C ALA A 150 -8.72 28.54 -6.20
N ALA A 151 -9.26 28.91 -7.37
CA ALA A 151 -10.64 29.33 -7.52
C ALA A 151 -11.61 28.15 -7.30
N ALA A 152 -11.29 26.97 -7.82
CA ALA A 152 -12.05 25.75 -7.60
C ALA A 152 -12.13 25.39 -6.10
N LEU A 153 -11.01 25.47 -5.39
CA LEU A 153 -10.95 25.25 -3.95
C LEU A 153 -11.75 26.27 -3.13
N ALA A 154 -11.74 27.52 -3.53
CA ALA A 154 -12.51 28.58 -2.88
C ALA A 154 -14.04 28.37 -2.96
N GLY A 155 -14.51 27.64 -3.96
CA GLY A 155 -15.92 27.26 -4.13
C GLY A 155 -16.37 26.05 -3.31
N VAL A 156 -15.46 25.34 -2.64
CA VAL A 156 -15.77 24.11 -1.90
C VAL A 156 -15.80 24.37 -0.39
N HIS A 157 -16.92 24.03 0.27
CA HIS A 157 -17.11 24.28 1.70
C HIS A 157 -17.54 23.01 2.41
N TYR A 158 -16.61 22.39 3.19
CA TYR A 158 -16.90 21.31 4.11
C TYR A 158 -16.38 21.66 5.52
N PRO A 159 -17.10 21.30 6.59
CA PRO A 159 -16.67 21.62 7.96
C PRO A 159 -15.32 21.03 8.38
N TRP A 160 -14.88 19.98 7.70
CA TRP A 160 -13.65 19.23 7.93
C TRP A 160 -12.50 19.64 7.00
N LEU A 161 -12.73 20.58 6.07
CA LEU A 161 -11.76 21.01 5.05
C LEU A 161 -11.00 22.26 5.49
N GLU A 162 -9.69 22.20 5.41
CA GLU A 162 -8.77 23.32 5.52
C GLU A 162 -7.97 23.43 4.21
N VAL A 163 -7.83 24.65 3.65
CA VAL A 163 -7.06 24.90 2.44
C VAL A 163 -5.87 25.79 2.75
N ILE A 164 -4.68 25.37 2.36
CA ILE A 164 -3.43 26.13 2.46
C ILE A 164 -3.00 26.50 1.05
N ASN A 165 -2.87 27.78 0.75
CA ASN A 165 -2.33 28.24 -0.51
C ASN A 165 -0.87 28.69 -0.32
N LEU A 166 0.07 28.01 -0.97
CA LEU A 166 1.48 28.40 -1.00
C LEU A 166 1.71 29.46 -2.08
N ALA A 167 2.61 30.41 -1.82
CA ALA A 167 2.87 31.52 -2.74
C ALA A 167 3.54 31.06 -4.05
N LYS A 168 4.26 29.94 -4.04
CA LYS A 168 4.97 29.38 -5.19
C LYS A 168 5.08 27.89 -5.07
N ASN A 169 5.22 27.20 -6.19
CA ASN A 169 5.50 25.77 -6.22
C ASN A 169 6.88 25.49 -5.60
N ALA A 170 6.89 24.61 -4.63
CA ALA A 170 8.10 24.12 -3.96
C ALA A 170 8.17 22.57 -3.97
N GLY A 171 7.22 21.92 -4.62
CA GLY A 171 7.14 20.48 -4.83
C GLY A 171 6.31 19.75 -3.77
N LYS A 172 5.77 18.60 -4.16
CA LYS A 172 4.85 17.78 -3.36
C LYS A 172 5.33 17.50 -1.94
N SER A 173 6.62 17.19 -1.77
CA SER A 173 7.19 16.90 -0.44
C SER A 173 7.15 18.13 0.48
N HIS A 174 7.41 19.31 -0.05
CA HIS A 174 7.31 20.56 0.71
C HIS A 174 5.85 20.85 1.09
N ALA A 175 4.94 20.74 0.13
CA ALA A 175 3.51 20.93 0.36
C ALA A 175 2.98 20.00 1.46
N LEU A 176 3.31 18.69 1.38
CA LEU A 176 2.92 17.73 2.41
C LEU A 176 3.51 18.04 3.78
N ASN A 177 4.75 18.55 3.87
CA ASN A 177 5.37 18.94 5.13
C ASN A 177 4.66 20.15 5.76
N GLU A 178 4.24 21.14 4.95
CA GLU A 178 3.44 22.27 5.43
C GLU A 178 2.08 21.80 5.98
N GLY A 179 1.41 20.91 5.25
CA GLY A 179 0.15 20.31 5.72
C GLY A 179 0.32 19.50 7.01
N LEU A 180 1.43 18.77 7.14
CA LEU A 180 1.70 17.92 8.29
C LEU A 180 1.78 18.72 9.60
N GLN A 181 2.23 19.96 9.57
CA GLN A 181 2.29 20.84 10.73
C GLN A 181 0.90 21.19 11.29
N ARG A 182 -0.15 21.08 10.47
CA ARG A 182 -1.55 21.34 10.83
C ARG A 182 -2.31 20.09 11.29
N VAL A 183 -1.70 18.92 11.18
CA VAL A 183 -2.33 17.65 11.54
C VAL A 183 -2.54 17.54 13.04
N ARG A 184 -3.77 17.21 13.43
CA ARG A 184 -4.17 16.99 14.83
C ARG A 184 -4.54 15.53 15.14
N CYS A 185 -4.57 14.68 14.12
CA CYS A 185 -4.94 13.28 14.23
C CYS A 185 -3.71 12.38 14.42
N ALA A 186 -3.90 11.22 15.04
CA ALA A 186 -2.83 10.24 15.24
C ALA A 186 -2.46 9.48 13.94
N LEU A 187 -3.39 9.41 12.99
CA LEU A 187 -3.20 8.77 11.69
C LEU A 187 -3.28 9.83 10.60
N THR A 188 -2.32 9.78 9.69
CA THR A 188 -2.27 10.68 8.53
C THR A 188 -2.26 9.86 7.25
N ILE A 189 -3.08 10.25 6.29
CA ILE A 189 -3.21 9.67 4.96
C ILE A 189 -2.76 10.74 3.96
N THR A 190 -1.92 10.39 3.01
CA THR A 190 -1.57 11.25 1.88
C THR A 190 -2.36 10.82 0.66
N LEU A 191 -2.92 11.77 -0.06
CA LEU A 191 -3.71 11.56 -1.26
C LEU A 191 -3.27 12.58 -2.32
N ASP A 192 -3.27 12.18 -3.58
CA ASP A 192 -2.97 13.08 -4.70
C ASP A 192 -4.22 13.89 -5.10
N GLY A 193 -4.02 15.09 -5.62
CA GLY A 193 -5.09 16.02 -5.98
C GLY A 193 -6.02 15.52 -7.10
N ASP A 194 -5.59 14.52 -7.86
CA ASP A 194 -6.30 13.85 -8.96
C ASP A 194 -6.87 12.47 -8.60
N SER A 195 -6.76 12.07 -7.34
CA SER A 195 -7.17 10.73 -6.91
C SER A 195 -8.64 10.65 -6.51
N TYR A 196 -9.29 9.55 -6.87
CA TYR A 196 -10.67 9.25 -6.48
C TYR A 196 -10.74 8.11 -5.47
N LEU A 197 -11.40 8.33 -4.34
CA LEU A 197 -11.59 7.32 -3.31
C LEU A 197 -12.93 6.59 -3.46
N TYR A 198 -12.90 5.27 -3.57
CA TYR A 198 -14.12 4.47 -3.46
C TYR A 198 -14.73 4.58 -2.06
N LYS A 199 -16.04 4.46 -1.97
CA LYS A 199 -16.86 4.70 -0.76
C LYS A 199 -16.31 4.08 0.54
N GLN A 200 -15.64 2.95 0.47
CA GLN A 200 -15.10 2.23 1.64
C GLN A 200 -13.56 2.31 1.75
N ALA A 201 -12.91 3.13 0.96
CA ALA A 201 -11.44 3.17 0.89
C ALA A 201 -10.80 3.51 2.25
N LEU A 202 -11.26 4.57 2.91
CA LEU A 202 -10.73 4.98 4.22
C LEU A 202 -10.98 3.93 5.30
N ARG A 203 -12.17 3.38 5.34
CA ARG A 203 -12.52 2.32 6.30
C ARG A 203 -11.65 1.09 6.13
N ASN A 204 -11.42 0.67 4.89
CA ASN A 204 -10.58 -0.48 4.59
C ASN A 204 -9.10 -0.21 4.90
N LEU A 205 -8.59 0.97 4.54
CA LEU A 205 -7.20 1.36 4.77
C LEU A 205 -6.87 1.44 6.26
N VAL A 206 -7.68 2.15 7.03
CA VAL A 206 -7.48 2.31 8.46
C VAL A 206 -7.74 1.00 9.20
N GLY A 207 -8.79 0.27 8.83
CA GLY A 207 -9.08 -1.05 9.38
C GLY A 207 -7.93 -2.03 9.11
N ARG A 208 -7.29 -1.96 7.95
CA ARG A 208 -6.11 -2.74 7.62
C ARG A 208 -4.92 -2.37 8.50
N TYR A 209 -4.61 -1.09 8.62
CA TYR A 209 -3.53 -0.59 9.47
C TYR A 209 -3.67 -1.06 10.92
N LEU A 210 -4.88 -0.96 11.47
CA LEU A 210 -5.17 -1.37 12.86
C LEU A 210 -5.17 -2.90 13.07
N SER A 211 -5.35 -3.68 11.99
CA SER A 211 -5.34 -5.15 12.03
C SER A 211 -3.94 -5.74 11.80
N ASP A 212 -3.00 -4.95 11.32
CA ASP A 212 -1.63 -5.37 11.07
C ASP A 212 -0.79 -5.41 12.37
N PRO A 213 0.39 -6.07 12.37
CA PRO A 213 1.27 -6.13 13.52
C PRO A 213 1.62 -4.74 14.09
N PRO A 214 1.91 -4.63 15.40
CA PRO A 214 2.19 -3.35 16.07
C PRO A 214 3.37 -2.56 15.50
N ASP A 215 4.30 -3.21 14.83
CA ASP A 215 5.47 -2.63 14.16
C ASP A 215 5.17 -2.09 12.75
N THR A 216 3.94 -2.24 12.26
CA THR A 216 3.51 -1.64 10.98
C THR A 216 3.54 -0.13 11.06
N ARG A 217 4.32 0.51 10.18
CA ARG A 217 4.49 1.96 10.14
C ARG A 217 3.58 2.63 9.12
N ALA A 218 3.32 1.97 8.00
CA ALA A 218 2.48 2.49 6.92
C ALA A 218 1.76 1.36 6.17
N VAL A 219 0.65 1.71 5.54
CA VAL A 219 -0.13 0.82 4.66
C VAL A 219 -0.50 1.62 3.42
N ALA A 220 -0.32 1.03 2.25
CA ALA A 220 -0.78 1.62 0.99
C ALA A 220 -2.16 1.07 0.62
N GLY A 221 -3.01 1.95 0.11
CA GLY A 221 -4.25 1.57 -0.57
C GLY A 221 -3.96 1.04 -1.98
N ALA A 222 -4.78 0.12 -2.48
CA ALA A 222 -4.83 -0.18 -3.91
C ALA A 222 -5.72 0.88 -4.58
N VAL A 223 -5.20 1.46 -5.64
CA VAL A 223 -5.92 2.39 -6.54
C VAL A 223 -6.64 1.57 -7.60
#